data_01b2151908e45c12a53b314f093ba5e4
#
_entry.id   01b2151908e45c12a53b314f093ba5e4
#
_cell.length_a   1.000
_cell.length_b   1.000
_cell.length_c   1.000
_cell.angle_alpha   90.00
_cell.angle_beta   90.00
_cell.angle_gamma   90.00
#
_symmetry.space_group_name_H-M   'P 1'
#
loop_
_entity.id
_entity.type
_entity.pdbx_description
1 polymer ?
#
loop_
_entity_poly.entity_id
_entity_poly.type
_entity_poly.pdbx_seq_one_letter_code
_entity_poly.pdbx_strand_id
1 'polypeptide(L)'
;LVGSEMCIRDRGMAGMMNTVWLIICAMCFGGAMTAGGMLGSITSVFVRFMKNTVSMVASTVCSGIFLNLATADQYISIILTGNMFRDIYEKKGYESCLLSRTTEDSVTVTSVLIPWNTCGMTQATILSVPTLVYLPYCFFNIISPLMSITIAAIGYKIVRRK
;
A
#
# COMPACT_ATOMS: atom_id res chain seq x y z
N LEU A 1 14.08 2.10 34.95
CA LEU A 1 13.64 0.69 35.11
C LEU A 1 12.13 0.58 35.23
N VAL A 2 11.46 1.45 36.02
CA VAL A 2 10.00 1.41 36.18
C VAL A 2 9.24 1.68 34.86
N GLY A 3 9.75 2.56 34.00
CA GLY A 3 9.17 2.81 32.67
C GLY A 3 9.26 1.65 31.70
N SER A 4 10.32 0.83 31.82
CA SER A 4 10.55 -0.36 30.97
C SER A 4 9.56 -1.50 31.32
N GLU A 5 9.34 -1.75 32.59
CA GLU A 5 8.38 -2.77 33.04
C GLU A 5 6.93 -2.41 32.71
N MET A 6 6.55 -1.13 32.86
CA MET A 6 5.23 -0.65 32.47
C MET A 6 4.99 -0.79 30.99
N CYS A 7 5.97 -0.48 30.14
CA CYS A 7 5.91 -0.70 28.69
C CYS A 7 5.73 -2.17 28.28
N ILE A 8 6.42 -3.10 28.98
CA ILE A 8 6.31 -4.52 28.71
C ILE A 8 4.95 -5.08 29.15
N ARG A 9 4.45 -4.64 30.31
CA ARG A 9 3.17 -5.07 30.85
C ARG A 9 1.98 -4.59 30.03
N ASP A 10 2.01 -3.33 29.58
CA ASP A 10 0.92 -2.72 28.79
C ASP A 10 0.96 -3.13 27.30
N ARG A 11 2.10 -3.66 26.83
CA ARG A 11 2.29 -4.17 25.47
C ARG A 11 2.36 -5.69 25.39
N GLY A 12 1.98 -6.39 26.45
CA GLY A 12 1.85 -7.84 26.43
C GLY A 12 0.75 -8.31 25.47
N MET A 13 0.63 -9.63 25.31
CA MET A 13 -0.35 -10.26 24.42
C MET A 13 -1.75 -9.70 24.59
N ALA A 14 -2.20 -9.40 25.82
CA ALA A 14 -3.50 -8.84 26.10
C ALA A 14 -3.69 -7.42 25.50
N GLY A 15 -2.66 -6.58 25.52
CA GLY A 15 -2.72 -5.23 24.93
C GLY A 15 -2.78 -5.27 23.40
N MET A 16 -2.19 -6.30 22.76
CA MET A 16 -2.22 -6.48 21.31
C MET A 16 -3.53 -7.13 20.81
N MET A 17 -4.36 -7.68 21.68
CA MET A 17 -5.54 -8.44 21.30
C MET A 17 -6.56 -7.62 20.51
N ASN A 18 -6.74 -6.35 20.87
CA ASN A 18 -7.61 -5.44 20.13
C ASN A 18 -7.10 -5.21 18.69
N THR A 19 -5.79 -5.09 18.51
CA THR A 19 -5.16 -4.94 17.18
C THR A 19 -5.34 -6.21 16.36
N VAL A 20 -5.10 -7.37 16.95
CA VAL A 20 -5.31 -8.68 16.29
C VAL A 20 -6.75 -8.85 15.85
N TRP A 21 -7.73 -8.54 16.72
CA TRP A 21 -9.14 -8.61 16.39
C TRP A 21 -9.52 -7.70 15.22
N LEU A 22 -9.01 -6.49 15.21
CA LEU A 22 -9.26 -5.51 14.17
C LEU A 22 -8.63 -5.94 12.83
N ILE A 23 -7.43 -6.53 12.86
CA ILE A 23 -6.79 -7.12 11.68
C ILE A 23 -7.64 -8.25 11.09
N ILE A 24 -8.15 -9.17 11.92
CA ILE A 24 -9.00 -10.26 11.46
C ILE A 24 -10.26 -9.71 10.77
N CYS A 25 -10.93 -8.72 11.36
CA CYS A 25 -12.11 -8.09 10.76
C CYS A 25 -11.79 -7.41 9.43
N ALA A 26 -10.67 -6.69 9.36
CA ALA A 26 -10.21 -6.03 8.13
C ALA A 26 -9.89 -7.05 7.01
N MET A 27 -9.24 -8.16 7.35
CA MET A 27 -8.94 -9.22 6.39
C MET A 27 -10.21 -9.95 5.90
N CYS A 28 -11.18 -10.19 6.77
CA CYS A 28 -12.47 -10.74 6.38
C CYS A 28 -13.20 -9.80 5.40
N PHE A 29 -13.21 -8.50 5.67
CA PHE A 29 -13.82 -7.51 4.79
C PHE A 29 -13.09 -7.43 3.43
N GLY A 30 -11.75 -7.34 3.44
CA GLY A 30 -10.93 -7.33 2.24
C GLY A 30 -11.09 -8.60 1.40
N GLY A 31 -11.16 -9.77 2.04
CA GLY A 31 -11.43 -11.04 1.40
C GLY A 31 -12.80 -11.10 0.74
N ALA A 32 -13.84 -10.62 1.41
CA ALA A 32 -15.20 -10.55 0.85
C ALA A 32 -15.28 -9.63 -0.37
N MET A 33 -14.64 -8.46 -0.32
CA MET A 33 -14.56 -7.53 -1.46
C MET A 33 -13.79 -8.12 -2.65
N THR A 34 -12.71 -8.86 -2.38
CA THR A 34 -11.93 -9.55 -3.42
C THR A 34 -12.75 -10.67 -4.07
N ALA A 35 -13.41 -11.51 -3.27
CA ALA A 35 -14.25 -12.60 -3.74
C ALA A 35 -15.47 -12.08 -4.54
N GLY A 36 -16.01 -10.93 -4.16
CA GLY A 36 -17.09 -10.25 -4.90
C GLY A 36 -16.68 -9.65 -6.24
N GLY A 37 -15.38 -9.67 -6.61
CA GLY A 37 -14.87 -9.09 -7.85
C GLY A 37 -14.96 -7.57 -7.94
N MET A 38 -15.39 -6.91 -6.88
CA MET A 38 -15.58 -5.45 -6.84
C MET A 38 -14.27 -4.70 -7.06
N LEU A 39 -13.20 -5.18 -6.46
CA LEU A 39 -11.87 -4.58 -6.59
C LEU A 39 -11.35 -4.67 -8.03
N GLY A 40 -11.56 -5.81 -8.70
CA GLY A 40 -11.19 -6.00 -10.10
C GLY A 40 -11.92 -5.03 -11.04
N SER A 41 -13.21 -4.84 -10.82
CA SER A 41 -14.02 -3.90 -11.63
C SER A 41 -13.53 -2.46 -11.50
N ILE A 42 -13.23 -2.01 -10.29
CA ILE A 42 -12.73 -0.65 -10.03
C ILE A 42 -11.34 -0.46 -10.64
N THR A 43 -10.46 -1.45 -10.49
CA THR A 43 -9.10 -1.34 -11.02
C THR A 43 -9.07 -1.39 -12.55
N SER A 44 -10.04 -2.04 -13.20
CA SER A 44 -10.17 -2.02 -14.66
C SER A 44 -10.34 -0.60 -15.23
N VAL A 45 -10.93 0.31 -14.45
CA VAL A 45 -11.03 1.73 -14.80
C VAL A 45 -9.64 2.38 -14.86
N PHE A 46 -8.77 2.10 -13.90
CA PHE A 46 -7.40 2.62 -13.89
C PHE A 46 -6.57 2.10 -15.07
N VAL A 47 -6.76 0.83 -15.45
CA VAL A 47 -6.11 0.22 -16.62
C VAL A 47 -6.46 0.95 -17.91
N ARG A 48 -7.67 1.47 -18.03
CA ARG A 48 -8.14 2.18 -19.22
C ARG A 48 -7.42 3.51 -19.47
N PHE A 49 -6.85 4.12 -18.46
CA PHE A 49 -6.10 5.38 -18.56
C PHE A 49 -4.63 5.20 -18.99
N MET A 50 -4.16 3.97 -19.18
CA MET A 50 -2.76 3.66 -19.48
C MET A 50 -2.40 3.86 -20.96
N LYS A 51 -2.16 5.10 -21.38
CA LYS A 51 -1.68 5.40 -22.73
C LYS A 51 -0.15 5.43 -22.83
N ASN A 52 0.51 6.12 -21.91
CA ASN A 52 1.96 6.36 -21.88
C ASN A 52 2.62 5.71 -20.67
N THR A 53 3.96 5.64 -20.64
CA THR A 53 4.74 5.10 -19.51
C THR A 53 4.44 5.84 -18.20
N VAL A 54 4.38 7.17 -18.25
CA VAL A 54 4.06 8.01 -17.09
C VAL A 54 2.63 7.73 -16.59
N SER A 55 1.68 7.67 -17.52
CA SER A 55 0.29 7.35 -17.23
C SER A 55 0.15 5.94 -16.64
N MET A 56 0.98 4.99 -17.08
CA MET A 56 1.01 3.62 -16.55
C MET A 56 1.50 3.58 -15.11
N VAL A 57 2.62 4.23 -14.82
CA VAL A 57 3.16 4.32 -13.45
C VAL A 57 2.18 5.08 -12.55
N ALA A 58 1.66 6.22 -13.00
CA ALA A 58 0.68 7.00 -12.24
C ALA A 58 -0.61 6.19 -11.95
N SER A 59 -1.11 5.45 -12.94
CA SER A 59 -2.27 4.58 -12.78
C SER A 59 -2.01 3.45 -11.78
N THR A 60 -0.81 2.85 -11.82
CA THR A 60 -0.42 1.82 -10.85
C THR A 60 -0.33 2.39 -9.44
N VAL A 61 0.27 3.57 -9.27
CA VAL A 61 0.36 4.27 -7.98
C VAL A 61 -1.03 4.59 -7.43
N CYS A 62 -1.89 5.22 -8.23
CA CYS A 62 -3.25 5.57 -7.81
C CYS A 62 -4.08 4.32 -7.47
N SER A 63 -3.98 3.28 -8.28
CA SER A 63 -4.66 2.01 -8.03
C SER A 63 -4.15 1.33 -6.77
N GLY A 64 -2.83 1.31 -6.55
CA GLY A 64 -2.22 0.75 -5.35
C GLY A 64 -2.67 1.45 -4.08
N ILE A 65 -2.67 2.78 -4.06
CA ILE A 65 -3.16 3.58 -2.94
C ILE A 65 -4.66 3.33 -2.72
N PHE A 66 -5.45 3.29 -3.78
CA PHE A 66 -6.88 3.01 -3.70
C PHE A 66 -7.15 1.62 -3.10
N LEU A 67 -6.44 0.59 -3.58
CA LEU A 67 -6.57 -0.77 -3.05
C LEU A 67 -6.15 -0.83 -1.57
N ASN A 68 -5.09 -0.14 -1.21
CA ASN A 68 -4.61 -0.06 0.17
C ASN A 68 -5.64 0.57 1.12
N LEU A 69 -6.38 1.57 0.64
CA LEU A 69 -7.51 2.17 1.37
C LEU A 69 -8.70 1.20 1.48
N ALA A 70 -9.01 0.49 0.39
CA ALA A 70 -10.20 -0.35 0.30
C ALA A 70 -10.05 -1.71 0.98
N THR A 71 -8.88 -2.35 0.90
CA THR A 71 -8.64 -3.67 1.51
C THR A 71 -8.23 -3.59 2.98
N ALA A 72 -7.81 -2.42 3.44
CA ALA A 72 -7.27 -2.21 4.77
C ALA A 72 -6.05 -3.10 5.11
N ASP A 73 -5.48 -3.77 4.12
CA ASP A 73 -4.34 -4.67 4.25
C ASP A 73 -3.28 -4.44 3.17
N GLN A 74 -2.04 -4.30 3.61
CA GLN A 74 -0.91 -4.05 2.72
C GLN A 74 -0.61 -5.24 1.81
N TYR A 75 -0.63 -6.48 2.33
CA TYR A 75 -0.24 -7.68 1.59
C TYR A 75 -1.21 -7.97 0.46
N ILE A 76 -2.51 -7.89 0.74
CA ILE A 76 -3.56 -8.08 -0.27
C ILE A 76 -3.43 -7.03 -1.36
N SER A 77 -3.19 -5.78 -0.99
CA SER A 77 -3.03 -4.67 -1.93
C SER A 77 -1.82 -4.84 -2.85
N ILE A 78 -0.68 -5.31 -2.32
CA ILE A 78 0.53 -5.60 -3.11
C ILE A 78 0.26 -6.72 -4.12
N ILE A 79 -0.29 -7.84 -3.65
CA ILE A 79 -0.56 -9.01 -4.50
C ILE A 79 -1.56 -8.65 -5.60
N LEU A 80 -2.63 -7.96 -5.25
CA LEU A 80 -3.68 -7.60 -6.19
C LEU A 80 -3.17 -6.60 -7.24
N THR A 81 -2.46 -5.55 -6.82
CA THR A 81 -1.83 -4.59 -7.72
C THR A 81 -0.82 -5.29 -8.65
N GLY A 82 0.05 -6.13 -8.09
CA GLY A 82 1.04 -6.88 -8.85
C GLY A 82 0.40 -7.77 -9.92
N ASN A 83 -0.59 -8.58 -9.56
CA ASN A 83 -1.28 -9.49 -10.48
C ASN A 83 -2.03 -8.74 -11.59
N MET A 84 -2.67 -7.62 -11.26
CA MET A 84 -3.46 -6.87 -12.25
C MET A 84 -2.62 -6.16 -13.29
N PHE A 85 -1.47 -5.62 -12.89
CA PHE A 85 -0.65 -4.82 -13.78
C PHE A 85 0.47 -5.62 -14.47
N ARG A 86 0.80 -6.82 -13.98
CA ARG A 86 1.87 -7.67 -14.52
C ARG A 86 1.77 -7.86 -16.03
N ASP A 87 0.65 -8.35 -16.52
CA ASP A 87 0.45 -8.64 -17.93
C ASP A 87 0.57 -7.40 -18.81
N ILE A 88 0.21 -6.24 -18.28
CA ILE A 88 0.25 -4.96 -18.98
C ILE A 88 1.69 -4.47 -19.11
N TYR A 89 2.48 -4.58 -18.04
CA TYR A 89 3.90 -4.24 -18.05
C TYR A 89 4.67 -5.16 -19.00
N GLU A 90 4.40 -6.46 -18.98
CA GLU A 90 5.02 -7.45 -19.88
C GLU A 90 4.65 -7.19 -21.35
N LYS A 91 3.39 -6.93 -21.67
CA LYS A 91 2.94 -6.61 -23.04
C LYS A 91 3.56 -5.32 -23.58
N LYS A 92 3.86 -4.36 -22.74
CA LYS A 92 4.54 -3.10 -23.13
C LYS A 92 6.07 -3.21 -23.13
N GLY A 93 6.63 -4.39 -22.80
CA GLY A 93 8.07 -4.66 -22.81
C GLY A 93 8.83 -4.02 -21.65
N TYR A 94 8.17 -3.79 -20.51
CA TYR A 94 8.83 -3.32 -19.30
C TYR A 94 9.21 -4.50 -18.41
N GLU A 95 10.30 -4.35 -17.66
CA GLU A 95 10.69 -5.35 -16.68
C GLU A 95 9.77 -5.33 -15.45
N SER A 96 9.56 -6.50 -14.87
CA SER A 96 8.79 -6.67 -13.63
C SER A 96 9.38 -5.87 -12.44
N CYS A 97 10.67 -5.53 -12.52
CA CYS A 97 11.35 -4.69 -11.54
C CYS A 97 10.71 -3.28 -11.44
N LEU A 98 10.28 -2.71 -12.57
CA LEU A 98 9.60 -1.41 -12.57
C LEU A 98 8.24 -1.49 -11.86
N LEU A 99 7.48 -2.56 -12.09
CA LEU A 99 6.22 -2.80 -11.40
C LEU A 99 6.42 -2.98 -9.90
N SER A 100 7.38 -3.83 -9.51
CA SER A 100 7.69 -4.08 -8.10
C SER A 100 8.05 -2.79 -7.36
N ARG A 101 8.96 -1.99 -7.94
CA ARG A 101 9.33 -0.70 -7.36
C ARG A 101 8.14 0.25 -7.23
N THR A 102 7.32 0.36 -8.28
CA THR A 102 6.14 1.24 -8.26
C THR A 102 5.14 0.80 -7.19
N THR A 103 4.95 -0.51 -7.01
CA THR A 103 4.05 -1.07 -6.00
C THR A 103 4.61 -0.81 -4.59
N GLU A 104 5.91 -0.99 -4.37
CA GLU A 104 6.57 -0.67 -3.10
C GLU A 104 6.38 0.81 -2.74
N ASP A 105 6.71 1.72 -3.65
CA ASP A 105 6.64 3.16 -3.42
C ASP A 105 5.19 3.66 -3.22
N SER A 106 4.19 2.95 -3.75
CA SER A 106 2.78 3.33 -3.62
C SER A 106 2.07 2.64 -2.46
N VAL A 107 2.13 1.31 -2.39
CA VAL A 107 1.34 0.53 -1.42
C VAL A 107 2.07 0.43 -0.08
N THR A 108 3.32 -0.05 -0.09
CA THR A 108 4.06 -0.33 1.14
C THR A 108 4.30 0.93 1.94
N VAL A 109 4.78 1.98 1.26
CA VAL A 109 5.15 3.23 1.93
C VAL A 109 3.92 3.99 2.45
N THR A 110 2.78 3.94 1.75
CA THR A 110 1.56 4.66 2.16
C THR A 110 0.70 3.92 3.18
N SER A 111 0.90 2.61 3.37
CA SER A 111 0.08 1.78 4.27
C SER A 111 0.06 2.29 5.72
N VAL A 112 1.17 2.84 6.21
CA VAL A 112 1.28 3.39 7.56
C VAL A 112 0.53 4.70 7.77
N LEU A 113 0.13 5.38 6.68
CA LEU A 113 -0.63 6.62 6.74
C LEU A 113 -2.14 6.39 6.90
N ILE A 114 -2.60 5.17 6.68
CA ILE A 114 -4.02 4.83 6.68
C ILE A 114 -4.41 4.29 8.06
N PRO A 115 -5.31 4.99 8.80
CA PRO A 115 -5.64 4.64 10.19
C PRO A 115 -6.23 3.24 10.39
N TRP A 116 -6.97 2.73 9.41
CA TRP A 116 -7.62 1.42 9.45
C TRP A 116 -6.82 0.32 8.75
N ASN A 117 -5.67 0.65 8.17
CA ASN A 117 -4.78 -0.36 7.59
C ASN A 117 -4.03 -1.09 8.70
N THR A 118 -3.74 -2.38 8.48
CA THR A 118 -3.00 -3.22 9.44
C THR A 118 -1.68 -2.57 9.89
N CYS A 119 -0.94 -1.94 8.97
CA CYS A 119 0.31 -1.24 9.26
C CYS A 119 0.08 0.04 10.08
N GLY A 120 -0.90 0.87 9.70
CA GLY A 120 -1.23 2.10 10.42
C GLY A 120 -1.69 1.84 11.83
N MET A 121 -2.53 0.82 12.05
CA MET A 121 -2.97 0.42 13.38
C MET A 121 -1.85 -0.11 14.26
N THR A 122 -1.00 -0.97 13.70
CA THR A 122 0.17 -1.51 14.44
C THR A 122 1.10 -0.37 14.84
N GLN A 123 1.38 0.54 13.92
CA GLN A 123 2.24 1.70 14.18
C GLN A 123 1.65 2.62 15.26
N ALA A 124 0.35 2.93 15.20
CA ALA A 124 -0.34 3.73 16.19
C ALA A 124 -0.33 3.08 17.59
N THR A 125 -0.47 1.74 17.64
CA THR A 125 -0.42 0.98 18.88
C THR A 125 0.99 1.00 19.50
N ILE A 126 2.04 0.80 18.68
CA ILE A 126 3.43 0.79 19.15
C ILE A 126 3.86 2.17 19.64
N LEU A 127 3.54 3.21 18.89
CA LEU A 127 3.87 4.59 19.24
C LEU A 127 2.98 5.17 20.32
N SER A 128 1.83 4.53 20.62
CA SER A 128 0.78 5.05 21.50
C SER A 128 0.28 6.44 21.08
N VAL A 129 0.29 6.71 19.76
CA VAL A 129 -0.12 7.98 19.15
C VAL A 129 -1.05 7.68 17.97
N PRO A 130 -2.23 8.35 17.87
CA PRO A 130 -3.14 8.18 16.76
C PRO A 130 -2.47 8.50 15.40
N THR A 131 -2.83 7.76 14.36
CA THR A 131 -2.26 7.92 13.00
C THR A 131 -2.35 9.35 12.49
N LEU A 132 -3.46 10.05 12.75
CA LEU A 132 -3.66 11.43 12.30
C LEU A 132 -2.68 12.43 12.91
N VAL A 133 -2.12 12.12 14.08
CA VAL A 133 -1.18 13.01 14.77
C VAL A 133 0.24 12.90 14.18
N TYR A 134 0.69 11.70 13.82
CA TYR A 134 2.01 11.52 13.21
C TYR A 134 2.02 11.69 11.68
N LEU A 135 0.86 11.62 11.03
CA LEU A 135 0.71 11.72 9.58
C LEU A 135 1.42 12.95 8.97
N PRO A 136 1.29 14.19 9.50
CA PRO A 136 1.95 15.36 8.93
C PRO A 136 3.48 15.32 9.03
N TYR A 137 4.06 14.46 9.87
CA TYR A 137 5.51 14.31 10.02
C TYR A 137 6.09 13.21 9.10
N CYS A 138 5.24 12.42 8.44
CA CYS A 138 5.64 11.34 7.55
C CYS A 138 5.94 11.84 6.13
N PHE A 139 6.82 12.84 5.99
CA PHE A 139 7.16 13.45 4.69
C PHE A 139 7.64 12.43 3.65
N PHE A 140 8.46 11.48 4.06
CA PHE A 140 8.96 10.44 3.17
C PHE A 140 7.82 9.62 2.57
N ASN A 141 6.87 9.21 3.37
CA ASN A 141 5.74 8.37 2.94
C ASN A 141 4.78 9.10 1.99
N ILE A 142 4.68 10.42 2.13
CA ILE A 142 3.86 11.26 1.25
C ILE A 142 4.59 11.57 -0.07
N ILE A 143 5.89 11.82 0.00
CA ILE A 143 6.69 12.22 -1.15
C ILE A 143 7.05 11.02 -2.05
N SER A 144 7.22 9.81 -1.49
CA SER A 144 7.65 8.62 -2.23
C SER A 144 6.78 8.30 -3.45
N PRO A 145 5.44 8.23 -3.37
CA PRO A 145 4.59 8.00 -4.55
C PRO A 145 4.74 9.09 -5.63
N LEU A 146 4.90 10.34 -5.20
CA LEU A 146 5.11 11.47 -6.12
C LEU A 146 6.45 11.39 -6.83
N MET A 147 7.50 10.98 -6.10
CA MET A 147 8.83 10.76 -6.66
C MET A 147 8.81 9.65 -7.71
N SER A 148 8.11 8.55 -7.48
CA SER A 148 7.98 7.48 -8.47
C SER A 148 7.33 7.95 -9.76
N ILE A 149 6.29 8.79 -9.69
CA ILE A 149 5.65 9.39 -10.87
C ILE A 149 6.63 10.35 -11.56
N THR A 150 7.35 11.17 -10.80
CA THR A 150 8.33 12.14 -11.33
C THR A 150 9.48 11.43 -12.04
N ILE A 151 10.03 10.36 -11.46
CA ILE A 151 11.09 9.54 -12.06
C ILE A 151 10.60 8.90 -13.36
N ALA A 152 9.35 8.44 -13.40
CA ALA A 152 8.74 7.91 -14.62
C ALA A 152 8.57 9.00 -15.69
N ALA A 153 8.27 10.24 -15.31
CA ALA A 153 8.16 11.37 -16.22
C ALA A 153 9.52 11.76 -16.84
N ILE A 154 10.58 11.71 -16.05
CA ILE A 154 11.96 11.99 -16.51
C ILE A 154 12.50 10.83 -17.36
N GLY A 155 11.93 9.63 -17.27
CA GLY A 155 12.39 8.44 -17.98
C GLY A 155 13.67 7.81 -17.41
N TYR A 156 14.04 8.17 -16.18
CA TYR A 156 15.26 7.69 -15.54
C TYR A 156 15.14 6.22 -15.11
N LYS A 157 16.13 5.39 -15.52
CA LYS A 157 16.19 3.95 -15.19
C LYS A 157 14.91 3.15 -15.49
N ILE A 158 14.20 3.51 -16.55
CA ILE A 158 13.12 2.67 -17.07
C ILE A 158 13.76 1.57 -17.91
N VAL A 159 13.92 0.39 -17.30
CA VAL A 159 14.51 -0.77 -17.98
C VAL A 159 13.43 -1.42 -18.84
N ARG A 160 13.68 -1.48 -20.16
CA ARG A 160 12.89 -2.25 -21.11
C ARG A 160 13.48 -3.64 -21.25
N ARG A 161 12.64 -4.63 -21.31
CA ARG A 161 13.02 -6.01 -21.59
C ARG A 161 13.64 -6.06 -23.01
N LYS A 162 14.89 -6.56 -23.13
CA LYS A 162 15.53 -6.83 -24.42
C LYS A 162 14.89 -8.00 -25.11
#